data_6d1fd1a1c4f181b634ca185342c7a6a6
#
_entry.id   6d1fd1a1c4f181b634ca185342c7a6a6
#
_cell.length_a   1.000
_cell.length_b   1.000
_cell.length_c   1.000
_cell.angle_alpha   90.00
_cell.angle_beta   90.00
_cell.angle_gamma   90.00
#
_symmetry.space_group_name_H-M   'P 1'
#
loop_
_entity.id
_entity.type
_entity.pdbx_description
1 polymer ?
#
loop_
_entity_poly.entity_id
_entity_poly.type
_entity_poly.pdbx_seq_one_letter_code
_entity_poly.pdbx_strand_id
1 'polypeptide(L)'
;KDQYKRFTAQYGLINSTANKRAFRQDSSYCLLASLEILDEDKNLKRLADIFTKRTIRKPEPVTSVDTPSEALALSIGEKAKVDVPFMAELCGKTEQEVTEELAGVIFRNPVTQAWVTADEYLSGNVREKLATAETFAANHQEYQVNVEYLKRVQPKDLNASEIEVRLGANWIKAEYITDFMEQVFKTPSYYIGSSIKATYSEISGAWNISGKSLDRSNPRVTNTYGTMRVNGYRLLEDALNLRDTKIYDTVYEDGKERRVLNKKETMLAQQAQEAIRDAFKQWIFKDLDRREELCKVYNERFNAIRPREYDGSHIKFVGMTPEISLMPHQKNAVAHILYGNNTLLAHCVGAGKTFQMIAAGMESRRLGLAQKNLYVVPNHLTEQWGADFLRLYPNANVLVATKKDFEPSNRKKFCSRIATGDYDAIIIGHSQFERIPLSPERQKSMIERQIQDITFAIAEAKAEDDGKSFTVKQMEKTKKTLQAKLQKLNDQSRKDDVVTFEQLGVDR
;
A
#
# COMPACT_ATOMS: atom_id res chain seq x y z
N LYS A 1 -11.76 14.37 -41.63
CA LYS A 1 -11.21 15.58 -42.25
C LYS A 1 -12.13 16.15 -43.34
N ASP A 2 -12.58 15.34 -44.27
CA ASP A 2 -13.35 15.81 -45.42
C ASP A 2 -14.73 16.37 -45.02
N GLN A 3 -15.42 15.75 -44.09
CA GLN A 3 -16.67 16.27 -43.53
C GLN A 3 -16.47 17.60 -42.83
N TYR A 4 -15.40 17.74 -42.01
CA TYR A 4 -15.05 19.00 -41.37
C TYR A 4 -14.77 20.10 -42.42
N LYS A 5 -13.95 19.82 -43.41
CA LYS A 5 -13.64 20.77 -44.50
C LYS A 5 -14.88 21.23 -45.26
N ARG A 6 -15.79 20.28 -45.62
CA ARG A 6 -17.06 20.59 -46.27
C ARG A 6 -17.95 21.47 -45.40
N PHE A 7 -18.06 21.13 -44.12
CA PHE A 7 -18.83 21.92 -43.16
C PHE A 7 -18.28 23.33 -43.01
N THR A 8 -16.97 23.45 -42.77
CA THR A 8 -16.35 24.77 -42.52
C THR A 8 -16.34 25.66 -43.79
N ALA A 9 -16.25 25.09 -44.99
CA ALA A 9 -16.38 25.81 -46.22
C ALA A 9 -17.78 26.42 -46.43
N GLN A 10 -18.81 25.77 -45.93
CA GLN A 10 -20.21 26.19 -46.10
C GLN A 10 -20.70 27.09 -44.95
N TYR A 11 -20.33 26.73 -43.71
CA TYR A 11 -20.90 27.32 -42.48
C TYR A 11 -19.88 28.05 -41.60
N GLY A 12 -18.61 28.08 -42.00
CA GLY A 12 -17.53 28.65 -41.20
C GLY A 12 -17.14 27.75 -40.02
N LEU A 13 -16.31 28.27 -39.10
CA LEU A 13 -15.79 27.53 -37.95
C LEU A 13 -16.92 27.01 -37.06
N ILE A 14 -16.76 25.80 -36.53
CA ILE A 14 -17.69 25.20 -35.56
C ILE A 14 -17.88 26.13 -34.35
N ASN A 15 -16.81 26.79 -33.93
CA ASN A 15 -16.81 27.72 -32.80
C ASN A 15 -17.36 29.14 -33.15
N SER A 16 -17.84 29.36 -34.37
CA SER A 16 -18.48 30.63 -34.72
C SER A 16 -19.75 30.86 -33.92
N THR A 17 -20.14 32.12 -33.77
CA THR A 17 -21.34 32.49 -32.95
C THR A 17 -22.63 31.85 -33.50
N ALA A 18 -22.75 31.79 -34.83
CA ALA A 18 -23.90 31.19 -35.53
C ALA A 18 -24.00 29.68 -35.23
N ASN A 19 -22.88 28.95 -35.42
CA ASN A 19 -22.81 27.51 -35.22
C ASN A 19 -22.97 27.13 -33.70
N LYS A 20 -22.42 27.96 -32.80
CA LYS A 20 -22.68 27.80 -31.35
C LYS A 20 -24.16 27.86 -31.01
N ARG A 21 -24.89 28.77 -31.65
CA ARG A 21 -26.33 28.90 -31.41
C ARG A 21 -27.10 27.71 -31.99
N ALA A 22 -26.73 27.25 -33.19
CA ALA A 22 -27.34 26.13 -33.86
C ALA A 22 -27.15 24.80 -33.09
N PHE A 23 -25.94 24.54 -32.58
CA PHE A 23 -25.62 23.32 -31.86
C PHE A 23 -25.81 23.40 -30.34
N ARG A 24 -26.45 24.43 -29.80
CA ARG A 24 -26.58 24.66 -28.34
C ARG A 24 -27.23 23.50 -27.59
N GLN A 25 -28.15 22.80 -28.24
CA GLN A 25 -28.88 21.66 -27.65
C GLN A 25 -28.25 20.31 -27.95
N ASP A 26 -27.23 20.26 -28.78
CA ASP A 26 -26.51 19.02 -29.10
C ASP A 26 -25.56 18.67 -27.96
N SER A 27 -25.74 17.48 -27.39
CA SER A 27 -24.89 16.94 -26.32
C SER A 27 -23.43 16.79 -26.74
N SER A 28 -23.19 16.46 -28.00
CA SER A 28 -21.85 16.28 -28.60
C SER A 28 -21.19 17.59 -29.05
N TYR A 29 -21.87 18.73 -28.91
CA TYR A 29 -21.32 20.02 -29.34
C TYR A 29 -19.94 20.33 -28.72
N CYS A 30 -19.72 20.01 -27.47
CA CYS A 30 -18.44 20.28 -26.82
C CYS A 30 -17.30 19.46 -27.44
N LEU A 31 -17.55 18.22 -27.89
CA LEU A 31 -16.59 17.40 -28.63
C LEU A 31 -16.31 17.98 -30.02
N LEU A 32 -17.35 18.42 -30.72
CA LEU A 32 -17.18 19.11 -32.02
C LEU A 32 -16.40 20.42 -31.88
N ALA A 33 -16.73 21.22 -30.86
CA ALA A 33 -16.06 22.47 -30.59
C ALA A 33 -14.58 22.29 -30.21
N SER A 34 -14.21 21.20 -29.59
CA SER A 34 -12.81 20.87 -29.20
C SER A 34 -11.93 20.48 -30.41
N LEU A 35 -12.51 20.25 -31.58
CA LEU A 35 -11.78 20.02 -32.82
C LEU A 35 -11.00 21.25 -33.29
N GLU A 36 -11.40 22.45 -32.87
CA GLU A 36 -10.77 23.74 -33.19
C GLU A 36 -10.09 24.32 -31.95
N ILE A 37 -8.80 24.56 -32.04
CA ILE A 37 -8.01 25.26 -31.03
C ILE A 37 -7.91 26.73 -31.50
N LEU A 38 -8.55 27.60 -30.73
CA LEU A 38 -8.62 29.03 -31.03
C LEU A 38 -7.54 29.81 -30.28
N ASP A 39 -7.12 30.93 -30.81
CA ASP A 39 -6.32 31.96 -30.13
C ASP A 39 -7.19 32.85 -29.20
N GLU A 40 -6.58 33.85 -28.57
CA GLU A 40 -7.26 34.81 -27.68
C GLU A 40 -8.30 35.63 -28.43
N ASP A 41 -8.07 35.91 -29.74
CA ASP A 41 -8.95 36.65 -30.62
C ASP A 41 -10.05 35.79 -31.23
N LYS A 42 -10.16 34.52 -30.84
CA LYS A 42 -11.12 33.50 -31.34
C LYS A 42 -10.89 33.10 -32.81
N ASN A 43 -9.73 33.33 -33.36
CA ASN A 43 -9.34 32.81 -34.66
C ASN A 43 -8.82 31.37 -34.52
N LEU A 44 -8.90 30.61 -35.61
CA LEU A 44 -8.39 29.25 -35.63
C LEU A 44 -6.86 29.25 -35.56
N LYS A 45 -6.29 28.84 -34.41
CA LYS A 45 -4.86 28.68 -34.24
C LYS A 45 -4.36 27.38 -34.87
N ARG A 46 -5.03 26.26 -34.57
CA ARG A 46 -4.79 24.95 -35.18
C ARG A 46 -5.97 24.01 -34.97
N LEU A 47 -6.00 22.92 -35.72
CA LEU A 47 -6.93 21.83 -35.48
C LEU A 47 -6.41 20.92 -34.33
N ALA A 48 -7.34 20.24 -33.66
CA ALA A 48 -7.01 19.27 -32.61
C ALA A 48 -6.22 18.08 -33.18
N ASP A 49 -5.42 17.45 -32.35
CA ASP A 49 -4.49 16.38 -32.73
C ASP A 49 -5.22 15.14 -33.30
N ILE A 50 -6.50 14.92 -32.96
CA ILE A 50 -7.33 13.85 -33.50
C ILE A 50 -7.43 13.88 -35.05
N PHE A 51 -7.19 14.99 -35.70
CA PHE A 51 -7.15 15.09 -37.17
C PHE A 51 -5.89 14.48 -37.79
N THR A 52 -4.83 14.37 -37.02
CA THR A 52 -3.51 13.92 -37.50
C THR A 52 -3.13 12.57 -36.93
N LYS A 53 -3.54 12.29 -35.70
CA LYS A 53 -3.24 11.06 -34.97
C LYS A 53 -4.43 10.61 -34.12
N ARG A 54 -4.42 9.36 -33.74
CA ARG A 54 -5.45 8.80 -32.85
C ARG A 54 -5.13 9.20 -31.42
N THR A 55 -6.02 9.92 -30.73
CA THR A 55 -5.83 10.48 -29.39
C THR A 55 -6.34 9.58 -28.27
N ILE A 56 -7.24 8.65 -28.61
CA ILE A 56 -7.68 7.55 -27.73
C ILE A 56 -7.32 6.28 -28.48
N ARG A 57 -6.33 5.55 -27.98
CA ARG A 57 -5.82 4.34 -28.59
C ARG A 57 -6.12 3.15 -27.69
N LYS A 58 -6.36 1.98 -28.28
CA LYS A 58 -6.08 0.73 -27.55
C LYS A 58 -4.57 0.68 -27.34
N PRO A 59 -4.10 0.16 -26.16
CA PRO A 59 -2.69 -0.14 -25.99
C PRO A 59 -2.22 -1.01 -27.15
N GLU A 60 -1.31 -0.50 -27.98
CA GLU A 60 -0.65 -1.30 -28.99
C GLU A 60 0.55 -1.95 -28.32
N PRO A 61 0.72 -3.27 -28.41
CA PRO A 61 1.88 -3.92 -27.81
C PRO A 61 3.16 -3.37 -28.43
N VAL A 62 4.12 -3.05 -27.58
CA VAL A 62 5.45 -2.63 -28.01
C VAL A 62 6.14 -3.86 -28.61
N THR A 63 6.63 -3.75 -29.84
CA THR A 63 7.22 -4.88 -30.59
C THR A 63 8.74 -4.97 -30.48
N SER A 64 9.41 -3.90 -30.08
CA SER A 64 10.87 -3.88 -29.89
C SER A 64 11.32 -2.82 -28.92
N VAL A 65 12.43 -3.09 -28.22
CA VAL A 65 13.09 -2.17 -27.29
C VAL A 65 14.60 -2.27 -27.42
N ASP A 66 15.31 -1.24 -26.99
CA ASP A 66 16.78 -1.15 -27.15
C ASP A 66 17.55 -1.92 -26.07
N THR A 67 16.98 -2.06 -24.86
CA THR A 67 17.69 -2.62 -23.71
C THR A 67 16.89 -3.69 -22.96
N PRO A 68 17.55 -4.69 -22.34
CA PRO A 68 16.88 -5.66 -21.48
C PRO A 68 16.13 -5.03 -20.28
N SER A 69 16.62 -3.89 -19.77
CA SER A 69 15.92 -3.17 -18.68
C SER A 69 14.56 -2.62 -19.13
N GLU A 70 14.44 -2.15 -20.36
CA GLU A 70 13.17 -1.71 -20.95
C GLU A 70 12.25 -2.90 -21.19
N ALA A 71 12.81 -4.02 -21.73
CA ALA A 71 12.05 -5.26 -21.89
C ALA A 71 11.53 -5.80 -20.55
N LEU A 72 12.29 -5.67 -19.47
CA LEU A 72 11.87 -6.06 -18.13
C LEU A 72 10.65 -5.24 -17.67
N ALA A 73 10.71 -3.91 -17.84
CA ALA A 73 9.60 -3.03 -17.49
C ALA A 73 8.31 -3.38 -18.25
N LEU A 74 8.45 -3.68 -19.57
CA LEU A 74 7.31 -4.13 -20.39
C LEU A 74 6.79 -5.51 -19.97
N SER A 75 7.69 -6.46 -19.70
CA SER A 75 7.31 -7.79 -19.23
C SER A 75 6.49 -7.73 -17.94
N ILE A 76 6.91 -6.90 -16.99
CA ILE A 76 6.17 -6.69 -15.74
C ILE A 76 4.85 -5.95 -16.00
N GLY A 77 4.88 -4.91 -16.85
CA GLY A 77 3.69 -4.10 -17.16
C GLY A 77 2.60 -4.86 -17.91
N GLU A 78 2.96 -5.72 -18.88
CA GLU A 78 2.02 -6.43 -19.72
C GLU A 78 1.67 -7.83 -19.20
N LYS A 79 2.66 -8.57 -18.68
CA LYS A 79 2.50 -9.96 -18.24
C LYS A 79 2.48 -10.16 -16.73
N ALA A 80 2.69 -9.10 -15.96
CA ALA A 80 2.78 -9.11 -14.49
C ALA A 80 3.82 -10.10 -13.93
N LYS A 81 4.85 -10.46 -14.73
CA LYS A 81 5.94 -11.37 -14.36
C LYS A 81 7.19 -11.09 -15.17
N VAL A 82 8.32 -11.61 -14.73
CA VAL A 82 9.55 -11.64 -15.53
C VAL A 82 9.46 -12.81 -16.50
N ASP A 83 9.23 -12.52 -17.79
CA ASP A 83 9.11 -13.50 -18.87
C ASP A 83 10.34 -13.36 -19.80
N VAL A 84 11.37 -14.14 -19.51
CA VAL A 84 12.68 -14.03 -20.22
C VAL A 84 12.54 -14.29 -21.72
N PRO A 85 11.80 -15.32 -22.20
CA PRO A 85 11.56 -15.49 -23.63
C PRO A 85 10.94 -14.26 -24.32
N PHE A 86 9.93 -13.66 -23.70
CA PHE A 86 9.31 -12.43 -24.21
C PHE A 86 10.28 -11.24 -24.24
N MET A 87 11.11 -11.12 -23.21
CA MET A 87 12.12 -10.07 -23.14
C MET A 87 13.20 -10.25 -24.23
N ALA A 88 13.62 -11.48 -24.47
CA ALA A 88 14.56 -11.84 -25.52
C ALA A 88 14.03 -11.48 -26.92
N GLU A 89 12.75 -11.80 -27.20
CA GLU A 89 12.08 -11.43 -28.44
C GLU A 89 12.02 -9.90 -28.63
N LEU A 90 11.66 -9.14 -27.60
CA LEU A 90 11.59 -7.68 -27.65
C LEU A 90 12.95 -7.02 -27.91
N CYS A 91 14.02 -7.56 -27.35
CA CYS A 91 15.38 -7.00 -27.51
C CYS A 91 16.10 -7.53 -28.76
N GLY A 92 15.59 -8.59 -29.41
CA GLY A 92 16.31 -9.26 -30.47
C GLY A 92 17.61 -9.96 -29.99
N LYS A 93 17.65 -10.40 -28.73
CA LYS A 93 18.78 -11.05 -28.06
C LYS A 93 18.43 -12.50 -27.67
N THR A 94 19.43 -13.28 -27.32
CA THR A 94 19.20 -14.60 -26.73
C THR A 94 18.79 -14.48 -25.25
N GLU A 95 18.08 -15.48 -24.73
CA GLU A 95 17.69 -15.52 -23.31
C GLU A 95 18.92 -15.45 -22.38
N GLN A 96 20.03 -16.05 -22.80
CA GLN A 96 21.26 -16.01 -22.03
C GLN A 96 21.85 -14.60 -21.95
N GLU A 97 21.96 -13.88 -23.08
CA GLU A 97 22.42 -12.49 -23.10
C GLU A 97 21.53 -11.58 -22.22
N VAL A 98 20.19 -11.75 -22.27
CA VAL A 98 19.27 -11.00 -21.46
C VAL A 98 19.49 -11.26 -19.97
N THR A 99 19.67 -12.53 -19.57
CA THR A 99 19.89 -12.88 -18.16
C THR A 99 21.27 -12.45 -17.64
N GLU A 100 22.30 -12.48 -18.49
CA GLU A 100 23.63 -11.99 -18.13
C GLU A 100 23.66 -10.47 -17.97
N GLU A 101 23.03 -9.71 -18.87
CA GLU A 101 22.94 -8.25 -18.77
C GLU A 101 22.08 -7.78 -17.58
N LEU A 102 21.09 -8.58 -17.16
CA LEU A 102 20.25 -8.32 -16.00
C LEU A 102 20.74 -9.04 -14.74
N ALA A 103 21.97 -9.51 -14.69
CA ALA A 103 22.54 -10.13 -13.50
C ALA A 103 22.49 -9.17 -12.30
N GLY A 104 21.88 -9.62 -11.21
CA GLY A 104 21.63 -8.81 -10.02
C GLY A 104 20.35 -7.93 -10.08
N VAL A 105 19.69 -7.84 -11.24
CA VAL A 105 18.37 -7.18 -11.41
C VAL A 105 17.25 -8.21 -11.39
N ILE A 106 17.48 -9.38 -11.97
CA ILE A 106 16.55 -10.52 -11.91
C ILE A 106 17.25 -11.74 -11.33
N PHE A 107 16.48 -12.60 -10.66
CA PHE A 107 16.96 -13.83 -10.03
C PHE A 107 16.05 -15.01 -10.39
N ARG A 108 16.64 -16.18 -10.63
CA ARG A 108 15.87 -17.41 -10.75
C ARG A 108 15.61 -17.98 -9.37
N ASN A 109 14.34 -18.11 -8.99
CA ASN A 109 13.97 -18.68 -7.70
C ASN A 109 14.25 -20.20 -7.71
N PRO A 110 15.08 -20.72 -6.81
CA PRO A 110 15.46 -22.13 -6.84
C PRO A 110 14.29 -23.09 -6.55
N VAL A 111 13.27 -22.65 -5.83
CA VAL A 111 12.09 -23.47 -5.47
C VAL A 111 11.06 -23.48 -6.60
N THR A 112 10.67 -22.31 -7.08
CA THR A 112 9.60 -22.17 -8.09
C THR A 112 10.12 -22.23 -9.52
N GLN A 113 11.45 -22.13 -9.72
CA GLN A 113 12.11 -22.02 -11.01
C GLN A 113 11.73 -20.79 -11.83
N ALA A 114 10.88 -19.92 -11.29
CA ALA A 114 10.46 -18.69 -11.93
C ALA A 114 11.54 -17.60 -11.81
N TRP A 115 11.65 -16.76 -12.84
CA TRP A 115 12.40 -15.53 -12.76
C TRP A 115 11.59 -14.47 -12.03
N VAL A 116 12.24 -13.78 -11.10
CA VAL A 116 11.65 -12.71 -10.28
C VAL A 116 12.63 -11.53 -10.22
N THR A 117 12.13 -10.34 -9.93
CA THR A 117 12.94 -9.13 -9.77
C THR A 117 13.75 -9.14 -8.47
N ALA A 118 14.85 -8.38 -8.43
CA ALA A 118 15.70 -8.26 -7.25
C ALA A 118 14.92 -7.77 -6.02
N ASP A 119 14.02 -6.81 -6.19
CA ASP A 119 13.16 -6.29 -5.12
C ASP A 119 12.25 -7.36 -4.51
N GLU A 120 11.78 -8.31 -5.33
CA GLU A 120 10.98 -9.45 -4.87
C GLU A 120 11.85 -10.55 -4.24
N TYR A 121 12.96 -10.92 -4.92
CA TYR A 121 13.81 -12.00 -4.45
C TYR A 121 14.55 -11.66 -3.16
N LEU A 122 15.12 -10.46 -3.09
CA LEU A 122 15.93 -9.99 -1.96
C LEU A 122 15.10 -9.33 -0.83
N SER A 123 13.80 -9.64 -0.74
CA SER A 123 12.87 -9.18 0.29
C SER A 123 12.13 -10.34 0.96
N GLY A 124 11.31 -10.04 1.94
CA GLY A 124 10.64 -11.06 2.75
C GLY A 124 11.62 -11.77 3.68
N ASN A 125 11.44 -13.06 3.96
CA ASN A 125 12.33 -13.83 4.83
C ASN A 125 13.66 -14.16 4.12
N VAL A 126 14.59 -13.21 4.18
CA VAL A 126 15.90 -13.34 3.49
C VAL A 126 16.83 -14.36 4.15
N ARG A 127 16.61 -14.71 5.43
CA ARG A 127 17.39 -15.75 6.11
C ARG A 127 17.03 -17.14 5.57
N GLU A 128 15.75 -17.44 5.46
CA GLU A 128 15.25 -18.69 4.90
C GLU A 128 15.61 -18.83 3.42
N LYS A 129 15.47 -17.73 2.65
CA LYS A 129 15.88 -17.69 1.25
C LYS A 129 17.38 -17.97 1.08
N LEU A 130 18.23 -17.45 1.97
CA LEU A 130 19.67 -17.72 1.94
C LEU A 130 19.97 -19.19 2.20
N ALA A 131 19.39 -19.78 3.26
CA ALA A 131 19.58 -21.20 3.57
C ALA A 131 19.14 -22.10 2.39
N THR A 132 18.00 -21.76 1.77
CA THR A 132 17.51 -22.45 0.58
C THR A 132 18.48 -22.29 -0.61
N ALA A 133 18.93 -21.08 -0.88
CA ALA A 133 19.84 -20.81 -2.00
C ALA A 133 21.20 -21.53 -1.81
N GLU A 134 21.75 -21.58 -0.60
CA GLU A 134 22.99 -22.32 -0.28
C GLU A 134 22.83 -23.82 -0.54
N THR A 135 21.68 -24.40 -0.16
CA THR A 135 21.37 -25.81 -0.42
C THR A 135 21.35 -26.12 -1.92
N PHE A 136 20.72 -25.25 -2.72
CA PHE A 136 20.69 -25.44 -4.18
C PHE A 136 22.02 -25.15 -4.85
N ALA A 137 22.76 -24.13 -4.41
CA ALA A 137 24.06 -23.76 -4.96
C ALA A 137 25.13 -24.84 -4.76
N ALA A 138 25.00 -25.72 -3.76
CA ALA A 138 25.88 -26.84 -3.55
C ALA A 138 25.91 -27.83 -4.75
N ASN A 139 24.80 -27.93 -5.49
CA ASN A 139 24.67 -28.84 -6.63
C ASN A 139 24.50 -28.10 -7.98
N HIS A 140 24.20 -26.81 -7.96
CA HIS A 140 23.89 -25.98 -9.15
C HIS A 140 24.60 -24.63 -9.08
N GLN A 141 25.70 -24.50 -9.78
CA GLN A 141 26.55 -23.30 -9.74
C GLN A 141 25.82 -22.02 -10.18
N GLU A 142 24.78 -22.14 -10.98
CA GLU A 142 23.94 -21.03 -11.43
C GLU A 142 23.28 -20.23 -10.27
N TYR A 143 23.05 -20.85 -9.10
CA TYR A 143 22.50 -20.20 -7.91
C TYR A 143 23.55 -19.54 -7.02
N GLN A 144 24.83 -19.57 -7.37
CA GLN A 144 25.87 -18.90 -6.59
C GLN A 144 25.66 -17.37 -6.51
N VAL A 145 25.14 -16.79 -7.59
CA VAL A 145 24.75 -15.36 -7.63
C VAL A 145 23.66 -15.06 -6.59
N ASN A 146 22.68 -15.95 -6.45
CA ASN A 146 21.60 -15.80 -5.46
C ASN A 146 22.19 -15.76 -4.03
N VAL A 147 23.10 -16.67 -3.71
CA VAL A 147 23.78 -16.72 -2.40
C VAL A 147 24.56 -15.44 -2.13
N GLU A 148 25.32 -14.96 -3.11
CA GLU A 148 26.12 -13.75 -2.96
C GLU A 148 25.26 -12.54 -2.63
N TYR A 149 24.19 -12.31 -3.42
CA TYR A 149 23.29 -11.17 -3.19
C TYR A 149 22.46 -11.31 -1.92
N LEU A 150 22.00 -12.51 -1.59
CA LEU A 150 21.28 -12.75 -0.32
C LEU A 150 22.19 -12.52 0.90
N LYS A 151 23.47 -12.85 0.85
CA LYS A 151 24.44 -12.54 1.93
C LYS A 151 24.62 -11.04 2.15
N ARG A 152 24.59 -10.23 1.09
CA ARG A 152 24.72 -8.77 1.17
C ARG A 152 23.53 -8.09 1.85
N VAL A 153 22.36 -8.69 1.76
CA VAL A 153 21.11 -8.09 2.25
C VAL A 153 20.63 -8.68 3.58
N GLN A 154 21.44 -9.55 4.22
CA GLN A 154 21.08 -10.07 5.54
C GLN A 154 20.98 -8.95 6.57
N PRO A 155 19.91 -8.90 7.36
CA PRO A 155 19.82 -7.97 8.45
C PRO A 155 20.88 -8.29 9.51
N LYS A 156 21.50 -7.25 10.07
CA LYS A 156 22.43 -7.40 11.20
C LYS A 156 21.68 -7.96 12.39
N ASP A 157 22.30 -8.94 13.06
CA ASP A 157 21.74 -9.49 14.28
C ASP A 157 21.64 -8.42 15.39
N LEU A 158 20.46 -8.33 15.96
CA LEU A 158 20.19 -7.48 17.11
C LEU A 158 20.69 -8.19 18.37
N ASN A 159 21.39 -7.44 19.22
CA ASN A 159 21.84 -7.91 20.52
C ASN A 159 20.79 -7.63 21.60
N ALA A 160 21.00 -8.16 22.80
CA ALA A 160 20.04 -8.06 23.91
C ALA A 160 19.69 -6.60 24.32
N SER A 161 20.58 -5.64 24.08
CA SER A 161 20.32 -4.21 24.37
C SER A 161 19.43 -3.53 23.32
N GLU A 162 19.34 -4.11 22.13
CA GLU A 162 18.54 -3.61 21.00
C GLU A 162 17.16 -4.28 20.92
N ILE A 163 16.98 -5.40 21.66
CA ILE A 163 15.73 -6.17 21.68
C ILE A 163 14.86 -5.72 22.85
N GLU A 164 13.69 -5.13 22.53
CA GLU A 164 12.71 -4.81 23.56
C GLU A 164 11.87 -6.05 23.89
N VAL A 165 11.98 -6.50 25.13
CA VAL A 165 11.20 -7.64 25.66
C VAL A 165 10.08 -7.13 26.55
N ARG A 166 8.84 -7.54 26.26
CA ARG A 166 7.67 -7.23 27.07
C ARG A 166 7.08 -8.50 27.69
N LEU A 167 6.63 -8.36 28.93
CA LEU A 167 5.83 -9.42 29.56
C LEU A 167 4.58 -9.69 28.70
N GLY A 168 4.28 -10.97 28.48
CA GLY A 168 3.17 -11.40 27.65
C GLY A 168 3.50 -11.61 26.18
N ALA A 169 4.73 -11.33 25.75
CA ALA A 169 5.17 -11.65 24.40
C ALA A 169 5.10 -13.17 24.13
N ASN A 170 4.39 -13.57 23.09
CA ASN A 170 4.10 -14.98 22.76
C ASN A 170 5.30 -15.78 22.23
N TRP A 171 6.41 -15.11 21.92
CA TRP A 171 7.64 -15.76 21.49
C TRP A 171 8.54 -16.20 22.65
N ILE A 172 8.21 -15.78 23.88
CA ILE A 172 8.90 -16.16 25.10
C ILE A 172 8.28 -17.46 25.61
N LYS A 173 9.12 -18.48 25.86
CA LYS A 173 8.66 -19.76 26.35
C LYS A 173 8.05 -19.63 27.74
N ALA A 174 7.02 -20.44 28.04
CA ALA A 174 6.35 -20.43 29.33
C ALA A 174 7.27 -20.89 30.50
N GLU A 175 8.29 -21.69 30.18
CA GLU A 175 9.33 -22.11 31.11
C GLU A 175 10.06 -20.89 31.68
N TYR A 176 10.41 -19.91 30.88
CA TYR A 176 11.09 -18.68 31.35
C TYR A 176 10.22 -17.85 32.30
N ILE A 177 8.90 -17.87 32.14
CA ILE A 177 8.00 -17.21 33.09
C ILE A 177 7.99 -18.03 34.44
N THR A 178 8.06 -19.34 34.34
CA THR A 178 8.17 -20.20 35.52
C THR A 178 9.48 -19.99 36.25
N ASP A 179 10.61 -19.92 35.55
CA ASP A 179 11.93 -19.59 36.09
C ASP A 179 11.98 -18.18 36.72
N PHE A 180 11.28 -17.23 36.11
CA PHE A 180 11.15 -15.87 36.67
C PHE A 180 10.46 -15.91 38.02
N MET A 181 9.38 -16.70 38.17
CA MET A 181 8.71 -16.86 39.47
C MET A 181 9.64 -17.56 40.51
N GLU A 182 10.43 -18.53 40.10
CA GLU A 182 11.40 -19.16 41.01
C GLU A 182 12.50 -18.17 41.44
N GLN A 183 13.14 -17.51 40.50
CA GLN A 183 14.33 -16.74 40.76
C GLN A 183 14.04 -15.35 41.35
N VAL A 184 12.97 -14.67 40.90
CA VAL A 184 12.62 -13.30 41.32
C VAL A 184 11.60 -13.28 42.43
N PHE A 185 10.53 -14.07 42.35
CA PHE A 185 9.54 -14.17 43.41
C PHE A 185 10.04 -15.07 44.57
N LYS A 186 11.14 -15.81 44.35
CA LYS A 186 11.65 -16.80 45.30
C LYS A 186 10.60 -17.85 45.68
N THR A 187 9.84 -18.29 44.68
CA THR A 187 8.87 -19.37 44.84
C THR A 187 9.61 -20.63 45.19
N PRO A 188 9.20 -21.37 46.26
CA PRO A 188 9.87 -22.59 46.67
C PRO A 188 9.90 -23.66 45.57
N SER A 189 11.04 -24.33 45.41
CA SER A 189 11.26 -25.30 44.33
C SER A 189 10.28 -26.48 44.37
N TYR A 190 9.75 -26.85 45.53
CA TYR A 190 8.74 -27.88 45.66
C TYR A 190 7.35 -27.51 45.11
N TYR A 191 7.11 -26.23 44.87
CA TYR A 191 5.90 -25.74 44.14
C TYR A 191 6.13 -25.53 42.67
N ILE A 192 7.37 -25.13 42.27
CA ILE A 192 7.71 -24.76 40.89
C ILE A 192 7.60 -25.97 39.95
N GLY A 193 7.02 -25.74 38.78
CA GLY A 193 6.87 -26.76 37.72
C GLY A 193 5.79 -27.81 38.00
N SER A 194 5.53 -28.11 39.26
CA SER A 194 4.50 -29.07 39.64
C SER A 194 3.14 -28.41 39.89
N SER A 195 3.09 -27.52 40.87
CA SER A 195 1.85 -26.89 41.34
C SER A 195 1.72 -25.47 40.86
N ILE A 196 2.84 -24.71 40.87
CA ILE A 196 2.91 -23.31 40.35
C ILE A 196 3.71 -23.34 39.08
N LYS A 197 3.05 -23.10 37.96
CA LYS A 197 3.66 -23.00 36.63
C LYS A 197 2.89 -22.03 35.73
N ALA A 198 3.59 -21.38 34.81
CA ALA A 198 2.99 -20.61 33.74
C ALA A 198 2.70 -21.50 32.52
N THR A 199 1.59 -21.28 31.89
CA THR A 199 1.21 -21.93 30.62
C THR A 199 0.65 -20.89 29.67
N TYR A 200 0.94 -21.07 28.38
CA TYR A 200 0.38 -20.24 27.32
C TYR A 200 -0.48 -21.10 26.40
N SER A 201 -1.67 -20.66 26.11
CA SER A 201 -2.57 -21.30 25.14
C SER A 201 -2.52 -20.59 23.82
N GLU A 202 -2.04 -21.23 22.76
CA GLU A 202 -2.00 -20.66 21.41
C GLU A 202 -3.40 -20.41 20.84
N ILE A 203 -4.37 -21.25 21.20
CA ILE A 203 -5.76 -21.15 20.72
C ILE A 203 -6.45 -19.90 21.26
N SER A 204 -6.31 -19.64 22.59
CA SER A 204 -6.96 -18.50 23.23
C SER A 204 -6.07 -17.25 23.30
N GLY A 205 -4.77 -17.37 22.98
CA GLY A 205 -3.79 -16.30 23.14
C GLY A 205 -3.58 -15.89 24.61
N ALA A 206 -3.96 -16.73 25.57
CA ALA A 206 -4.00 -16.37 26.98
C ALA A 206 -2.93 -17.09 27.80
N TRP A 207 -2.35 -16.38 28.75
CA TRP A 207 -1.47 -16.90 29.80
C TRP A 207 -2.27 -17.28 31.03
N ASN A 208 -1.89 -18.38 31.64
CA ASN A 208 -2.45 -18.82 32.91
C ASN A 208 -1.33 -19.25 33.86
N ILE A 209 -1.44 -18.86 35.13
CA ILE A 209 -0.56 -19.31 36.20
C ILE A 209 -1.37 -20.20 37.12
N SER A 210 -0.95 -21.47 37.25
CA SER A 210 -1.57 -22.41 38.19
C SER A 210 -1.13 -22.15 39.62
N GLY A 211 -1.89 -22.65 40.62
CA GLY A 211 -1.48 -22.70 42.03
C GLY A 211 -1.25 -21.33 42.69
N LYS A 212 -1.81 -20.24 42.19
CA LYS A 212 -1.60 -18.85 42.67
C LYS A 212 -1.86 -18.64 44.16
N SER A 213 -2.60 -19.50 44.82
CA SER A 213 -2.97 -19.42 46.25
C SER A 213 -2.11 -20.29 47.16
N LEU A 214 -1.17 -21.05 46.64
CA LEU A 214 -0.39 -22.01 47.45
C LEU A 214 0.72 -21.34 48.27
N ASP A 215 1.39 -20.34 47.71
CA ASP A 215 2.54 -19.66 48.31
C ASP A 215 2.14 -18.33 49.00
N ARG A 216 1.19 -18.42 49.94
CA ARG A 216 0.62 -17.23 50.62
C ARG A 216 1.55 -16.63 51.67
N SER A 217 2.52 -17.39 52.16
CA SER A 217 3.47 -16.94 53.19
C SER A 217 4.70 -16.23 52.62
N ASN A 218 4.85 -16.17 51.30
CA ASN A 218 5.99 -15.60 50.67
C ASN A 218 5.90 -14.04 50.65
N PRO A 219 6.78 -13.33 51.41
CA PRO A 219 6.72 -11.86 51.48
C PRO A 219 6.96 -11.17 50.14
N ARG A 220 7.71 -11.80 49.22
CA ARG A 220 7.93 -11.22 47.89
C ARG A 220 6.66 -11.19 47.07
N VAL A 221 5.83 -12.20 47.20
CA VAL A 221 4.58 -12.35 46.46
C VAL A 221 3.45 -11.54 47.09
N THR A 222 3.48 -11.32 48.40
CA THR A 222 2.42 -10.62 49.14
C THR A 222 2.69 -9.13 49.32
N ASN A 223 3.98 -8.71 49.42
CA ASN A 223 4.32 -7.34 49.76
C ASN A 223 5.16 -6.64 48.66
N THR A 224 6.21 -7.32 48.13
CA THR A 224 7.12 -6.69 47.15
C THR A 224 6.48 -6.60 45.77
N TYR A 225 5.91 -7.71 45.30
CA TYR A 225 5.28 -7.83 44.00
C TYR A 225 3.77 -8.08 44.08
N GLY A 226 3.20 -7.86 45.26
CA GLY A 226 1.76 -7.98 45.53
C GLY A 226 1.27 -6.87 46.46
N THR A 227 0.00 -6.95 46.81
CA THR A 227 -0.65 -6.10 47.80
C THR A 227 -1.42 -6.97 48.79
N MET A 228 -1.92 -6.38 49.88
CA MET A 228 -2.81 -7.07 50.84
C MET A 228 -4.07 -7.68 50.17
N ARG A 229 -4.46 -7.14 49.00
CA ARG A 229 -5.69 -7.53 48.29
C ARG A 229 -5.44 -8.50 47.13
N VAL A 230 -4.25 -8.42 46.50
CA VAL A 230 -3.90 -9.22 45.30
C VAL A 230 -2.44 -9.66 45.39
N ASN A 231 -2.18 -10.93 45.21
CA ASN A 231 -0.84 -11.48 45.24
C ASN A 231 -0.10 -11.30 43.91
N GLY A 232 1.23 -11.40 43.94
CA GLY A 232 2.11 -11.21 42.80
C GLY A 232 1.84 -12.16 41.62
N TYR A 233 1.43 -13.40 41.86
CA TYR A 233 1.09 -14.32 40.77
C TYR A 233 -0.13 -13.89 39.98
N ARG A 234 -1.13 -13.30 40.64
CA ARG A 234 -2.30 -12.74 39.95
C ARG A 234 -1.93 -11.50 39.12
N LEU A 235 -1.10 -10.62 39.74
CA LEU A 235 -0.61 -9.43 39.04
C LEU A 235 0.27 -9.77 37.84
N LEU A 236 1.11 -10.81 37.98
CA LEU A 236 1.92 -11.35 36.89
C LEU A 236 1.03 -11.92 35.77
N GLU A 237 0.01 -12.72 36.10
CA GLU A 237 -0.93 -13.23 35.10
C GLU A 237 -1.69 -12.14 34.38
N ASP A 238 -2.16 -11.10 35.09
CA ASP A 238 -2.82 -9.96 34.49
C ASP A 238 -1.84 -9.17 33.59
N ALA A 239 -0.56 -9.01 34.00
CA ALA A 239 0.47 -8.36 33.17
C ALA A 239 0.81 -9.15 31.90
N LEU A 240 0.91 -10.48 32.00
CA LEU A 240 1.12 -11.39 30.88
C LEU A 240 -0.03 -11.30 29.86
N ASN A 241 -1.26 -11.11 30.33
CA ASN A 241 -2.44 -10.94 29.50
C ASN A 241 -2.72 -9.48 29.11
N LEU A 242 -1.77 -8.58 29.30
CA LEU A 242 -1.87 -7.14 29.00
C LEU A 242 -3.07 -6.45 29.67
N ARG A 243 -3.44 -6.91 30.87
CA ARG A 243 -4.55 -6.37 31.66
C ARG A 243 -4.03 -5.53 32.81
N ASP A 244 -4.61 -4.36 32.99
CA ASP A 244 -4.38 -3.55 34.19
C ASP A 244 -5.31 -4.03 35.29
N THR A 245 -4.71 -4.42 36.43
CA THR A 245 -5.47 -4.93 37.56
C THR A 245 -6.35 -3.81 38.17
N LYS A 246 -7.62 -4.11 38.40
CA LYS A 246 -8.59 -3.22 39.03
C LYS A 246 -9.15 -3.89 40.28
N ILE A 247 -9.16 -3.17 41.41
CA ILE A 247 -9.68 -3.65 42.68
C ILE A 247 -11.02 -3.02 42.97
N TYR A 248 -11.99 -3.85 43.32
CA TYR A 248 -13.34 -3.43 43.65
C TYR A 248 -13.70 -3.80 45.08
N ASP A 249 -14.39 -2.88 45.76
CA ASP A 249 -15.04 -3.15 47.04
C ASP A 249 -16.53 -3.44 46.78
N THR A 250 -17.05 -4.37 47.57
CA THR A 250 -18.48 -4.65 47.57
C THR A 250 -19.16 -3.79 48.64
N VAL A 251 -20.02 -2.88 48.19
CA VAL A 251 -20.83 -1.99 49.07
C VAL A 251 -22.29 -2.43 48.97
N TYR A 252 -22.94 -2.48 50.12
CA TYR A 252 -24.37 -2.80 50.22
C TYR A 252 -25.13 -1.48 50.26
N GLU A 253 -25.86 -1.15 49.19
CA GLU A 253 -26.79 0.00 49.12
C GLU A 253 -28.19 -0.56 48.84
N ASP A 254 -29.18 -0.17 49.65
CA ASP A 254 -30.60 -0.57 49.52
C ASP A 254 -30.83 -2.09 49.41
N GLY A 255 -30.04 -2.88 50.14
CA GLY A 255 -30.15 -4.35 50.13
C GLY A 255 -29.57 -5.03 48.86
N LYS A 256 -28.93 -4.28 47.99
CA LYS A 256 -28.27 -4.81 46.76
C LYS A 256 -26.76 -4.66 46.85
N GLU A 257 -26.06 -5.72 46.43
CA GLU A 257 -24.62 -5.65 46.28
C GLU A 257 -24.22 -4.80 45.09
N ARG A 258 -23.37 -3.80 45.33
CA ARG A 258 -22.77 -2.95 44.27
C ARG A 258 -21.24 -3.02 44.36
N ARG A 259 -20.60 -3.29 43.23
CA ARG A 259 -19.15 -3.24 43.11
C ARG A 259 -18.67 -1.81 42.82
N VAL A 260 -17.89 -1.22 43.71
CA VAL A 260 -17.33 0.12 43.57
C VAL A 260 -15.82 0.03 43.43
N LEU A 261 -15.24 0.72 42.43
CA LEU A 261 -13.82 0.74 42.19
C LEU A 261 -13.07 1.40 43.36
N ASN A 262 -12.20 0.65 44.02
CA ASN A 262 -11.28 1.18 45.03
C ASN A 262 -10.05 1.76 44.32
N LYS A 263 -10.03 3.10 44.16
CA LYS A 263 -8.96 3.81 43.43
C LYS A 263 -7.59 3.63 44.12
N LYS A 264 -7.53 3.67 45.46
CA LYS A 264 -6.28 3.56 46.23
C LYS A 264 -5.66 2.16 46.06
N GLU A 265 -6.45 1.12 46.28
CA GLU A 265 -5.97 -0.26 46.16
C GLU A 265 -5.66 -0.61 44.70
N THR A 266 -6.40 -0.07 43.73
CA THR A 266 -6.09 -0.22 42.30
C THR A 266 -4.75 0.40 41.95
N MET A 267 -4.45 1.62 42.46
CA MET A 267 -3.16 2.26 42.21
C MET A 267 -2.00 1.48 42.79
N LEU A 268 -2.14 0.96 44.02
CA LEU A 268 -1.12 0.10 44.66
C LEU A 268 -0.89 -1.20 43.84
N ALA A 269 -1.95 -1.82 43.38
CA ALA A 269 -1.84 -3.03 42.54
C ALA A 269 -1.14 -2.74 41.20
N GLN A 270 -1.43 -1.61 40.54
CA GLN A 270 -0.77 -1.18 39.31
C GLN A 270 0.71 -0.84 39.54
N GLN A 271 1.08 -0.21 40.66
CA GLN A 271 2.48 0.02 41.00
C GLN A 271 3.23 -1.31 41.20
N ALA A 272 2.64 -2.27 41.91
CA ALA A 272 3.23 -3.60 42.08
C ALA A 272 3.34 -4.34 40.71
N GLN A 273 2.36 -4.18 39.84
CA GLN A 273 2.38 -4.73 38.47
C GLN A 273 3.50 -4.12 37.62
N GLU A 274 3.75 -2.81 37.74
CA GLU A 274 4.86 -2.15 37.05
C GLU A 274 6.22 -2.61 37.60
N ALA A 275 6.33 -2.79 38.93
CA ALA A 275 7.54 -3.36 39.53
C ALA A 275 7.83 -4.79 39.02
N ILE A 276 6.81 -5.58 38.74
CA ILE A 276 6.96 -6.90 38.11
C ILE A 276 7.50 -6.76 36.69
N ARG A 277 6.96 -5.84 35.89
CA ARG A 277 7.42 -5.58 34.51
C ARG A 277 8.89 -5.16 34.47
N ASP A 278 9.29 -4.26 35.36
CA ASP A 278 10.67 -3.78 35.47
C ASP A 278 11.63 -4.88 35.94
N ALA A 279 11.22 -5.66 36.94
CA ALA A 279 12.00 -6.80 37.40
C ALA A 279 12.20 -7.84 36.29
N PHE A 280 11.18 -8.08 35.47
CA PHE A 280 11.27 -9.00 34.34
C PHE A 280 12.24 -8.49 33.27
N LYS A 281 12.16 -7.20 32.89
CA LYS A 281 13.10 -6.61 31.93
C LYS A 281 14.55 -6.73 32.38
N GLN A 282 14.82 -6.51 33.67
CA GLN A 282 16.17 -6.64 34.23
C GLN A 282 16.66 -8.07 34.31
N TRP A 283 15.74 -9.04 34.51
CA TRP A 283 16.07 -10.43 34.74
C TRP A 283 16.24 -11.21 33.43
N ILE A 284 15.43 -10.94 32.40
CA ILE A 284 15.28 -11.83 31.21
C ILE A 284 16.60 -12.05 30.47
N PHE A 285 17.44 -11.02 30.34
CA PHE A 285 18.73 -11.09 29.67
C PHE A 285 19.95 -11.18 30.61
N LYS A 286 19.73 -11.41 31.89
CA LYS A 286 20.82 -11.49 32.88
C LYS A 286 21.65 -12.76 32.74
N ASP A 287 21.01 -13.88 32.51
CA ASP A 287 21.64 -15.16 32.27
C ASP A 287 22.16 -15.25 30.83
N LEU A 288 23.36 -15.83 30.63
CA LEU A 288 24.06 -15.84 29.35
C LEU A 288 23.35 -16.75 28.34
N ASP A 289 23.05 -17.99 28.75
CA ASP A 289 22.49 -19.00 27.86
C ASP A 289 21.09 -18.59 27.40
N ARG A 290 20.27 -18.12 28.34
CA ARG A 290 18.92 -17.58 28.05
C ARG A 290 18.98 -16.36 27.14
N ARG A 291 19.94 -15.46 27.35
CA ARG A 291 20.15 -14.29 26.50
C ARG A 291 20.49 -14.67 25.07
N GLU A 292 21.43 -15.62 24.88
CA GLU A 292 21.84 -16.09 23.56
C GLU A 292 20.67 -16.77 22.82
N GLU A 293 19.94 -17.65 23.52
CA GLU A 293 18.78 -18.34 22.95
C GLU A 293 17.68 -17.31 22.54
N LEU A 294 17.35 -16.38 23.42
CA LEU A 294 16.33 -15.38 23.14
C LEU A 294 16.73 -14.42 22.00
N CYS A 295 18.00 -13.99 21.95
CA CYS A 295 18.51 -13.18 20.84
C CYS A 295 18.42 -13.96 19.52
N LYS A 296 18.80 -15.22 19.51
CA LYS A 296 18.69 -16.08 18.32
C LYS A 296 17.25 -16.23 17.86
N VAL A 297 16.33 -16.59 18.76
CA VAL A 297 14.91 -16.75 18.44
C VAL A 297 14.30 -15.43 17.92
N TYR A 298 14.68 -14.29 18.53
CA TYR A 298 14.19 -12.99 18.09
C TYR A 298 14.67 -12.65 16.67
N ASN A 299 15.96 -12.82 16.42
CA ASN A 299 16.56 -12.54 15.11
C ASN A 299 15.99 -13.45 14.03
N GLU A 300 15.75 -14.73 14.32
CA GLU A 300 15.17 -15.67 13.36
C GLU A 300 13.70 -15.36 13.05
N ARG A 301 12.90 -14.94 14.04
CA ARG A 301 11.45 -14.71 13.86
C ARG A 301 11.10 -13.31 13.44
N PHE A 302 11.78 -12.29 13.97
CA PHE A 302 11.36 -10.88 13.84
C PHE A 302 12.37 -10.01 13.12
N ASN A 303 13.64 -10.45 12.98
CA ASN A 303 14.70 -9.75 12.27
C ASN A 303 15.14 -10.53 11.02
N ALA A 304 14.25 -11.33 10.45
CA ALA A 304 14.49 -12.11 9.23
C ALA A 304 13.87 -11.48 7.98
N ILE A 305 12.91 -10.54 8.19
CA ILE A 305 12.12 -9.96 7.12
C ILE A 305 12.73 -8.64 6.69
N ARG A 306 13.11 -8.57 5.41
CA ARG A 306 13.54 -7.34 4.76
C ARG A 306 12.37 -6.77 3.95
N PRO A 307 12.03 -5.47 4.09
CA PRO A 307 11.04 -4.83 3.23
C PRO A 307 11.50 -4.84 1.78
N ARG A 308 10.56 -4.76 0.86
CA ARG A 308 10.87 -4.66 -0.57
C ARG A 308 11.49 -3.30 -0.87
N GLU A 309 12.65 -3.29 -1.50
CA GLU A 309 13.37 -2.09 -1.92
C GLU A 309 13.62 -2.13 -3.41
N TYR A 310 13.32 -1.05 -4.10
CA TYR A 310 13.50 -0.92 -5.54
C TYR A 310 14.79 -0.17 -5.86
N ASP A 311 15.52 -0.62 -6.87
CA ASP A 311 16.69 0.06 -7.42
C ASP A 311 16.36 0.63 -8.81
N GLY A 312 16.43 1.95 -8.94
CA GLY A 312 16.21 2.69 -10.17
C GLY A 312 17.51 3.22 -10.81
N SER A 313 18.66 2.76 -10.35
CA SER A 313 19.97 3.24 -10.85
C SER A 313 20.17 2.99 -12.34
N HIS A 314 19.59 1.92 -12.86
CA HIS A 314 19.67 1.49 -14.26
C HIS A 314 18.72 2.26 -15.20
N ILE A 315 17.75 3.04 -14.67
CA ILE A 315 16.76 3.74 -15.49
C ILE A 315 17.39 5.00 -16.10
N LYS A 316 17.21 5.15 -17.42
CA LYS A 316 17.62 6.33 -18.18
C LYS A 316 16.41 7.20 -18.49
N PHE A 317 16.44 8.47 -18.10
CA PHE A 317 15.35 9.41 -18.29
C PHE A 317 15.51 10.18 -19.59
N VAL A 318 15.00 9.63 -20.68
CA VAL A 318 15.10 10.22 -22.02
C VAL A 318 14.20 11.45 -22.12
N GLY A 319 14.73 12.54 -22.68
CA GLY A 319 14.00 13.82 -22.86
C GLY A 319 13.96 14.70 -21.62
N MET A 320 14.48 14.25 -20.49
CA MET A 320 14.67 15.07 -19.29
C MET A 320 15.81 16.08 -19.52
N THR A 321 15.70 17.28 -18.94
CA THR A 321 16.78 18.30 -19.03
C THR A 321 18.08 17.76 -18.42
N PRO A 322 19.24 17.97 -19.06
CA PRO A 322 20.53 17.54 -18.52
C PRO A 322 20.99 18.36 -17.29
N GLU A 323 20.36 19.52 -17.07
CA GLU A 323 20.69 20.39 -15.92
C GLU A 323 20.22 19.82 -14.57
N ILE A 324 19.26 18.90 -14.59
CA ILE A 324 18.68 18.29 -13.39
C ILE A 324 19.01 16.80 -13.36
N SER A 325 19.63 16.36 -12.28
CA SER A 325 19.84 14.93 -12.00
C SER A 325 18.96 14.48 -10.84
N LEU A 326 18.21 13.40 -11.05
CA LEU A 326 17.42 12.80 -9.98
C LEU A 326 18.32 12.15 -8.93
N MET A 327 18.00 12.37 -7.66
CA MET A 327 18.67 11.73 -6.54
C MET A 327 18.40 10.21 -6.52
N PRO A 328 19.26 9.38 -5.90
CA PRO A 328 19.08 7.93 -5.85
C PRO A 328 17.69 7.50 -5.35
N HIS A 329 17.20 8.09 -4.26
CA HIS A 329 15.86 7.80 -3.73
C HIS A 329 14.72 8.16 -4.69
N GLN A 330 14.92 9.17 -5.54
CA GLN A 330 13.95 9.56 -6.57
C GLN A 330 13.92 8.54 -7.72
N LYS A 331 15.08 8.08 -8.16
CA LYS A 331 15.18 7.00 -9.15
C LYS A 331 14.56 5.70 -8.65
N ASN A 332 14.80 5.35 -7.39
CA ASN A 332 14.21 4.18 -6.74
C ASN A 332 12.67 4.28 -6.65
N ALA A 333 12.14 5.49 -6.38
CA ALA A 333 10.71 5.73 -6.41
C ALA A 333 10.10 5.55 -7.82
N VAL A 334 10.81 5.98 -8.85
CA VAL A 334 10.39 5.75 -10.25
C VAL A 334 10.39 4.26 -10.57
N ALA A 335 11.43 3.51 -10.17
CA ALA A 335 11.46 2.05 -10.32
C ALA A 335 10.28 1.38 -9.60
N HIS A 336 9.96 1.83 -8.38
CA HIS A 336 8.80 1.34 -7.64
C HIS A 336 7.47 1.56 -8.39
N ILE A 337 7.31 2.72 -9.05
CA ILE A 337 6.11 3.02 -9.85
C ILE A 337 6.05 2.17 -11.12
N LEU A 338 7.20 1.94 -11.77
CA LEU A 338 7.27 1.18 -13.03
C LEU A 338 7.08 -0.33 -12.82
N TYR A 339 7.68 -0.88 -11.75
CA TYR A 339 7.67 -2.32 -11.47
C TYR A 339 6.58 -2.73 -10.47
N GLY A 340 6.05 -1.79 -9.70
CA GLY A 340 4.90 -2.00 -8.82
C GLY A 340 3.56 -1.75 -9.53
N ASN A 341 2.48 -2.13 -8.86
CA ASN A 341 1.13 -1.75 -9.30
C ASN A 341 0.76 -0.37 -8.71
N ASN A 342 -0.09 -0.34 -7.69
CA ASN A 342 -0.39 0.88 -6.97
C ASN A 342 0.76 1.20 -5.99
N THR A 343 1.31 2.39 -6.06
CA THR A 343 2.48 2.81 -5.28
C THR A 343 2.14 3.96 -4.34
N LEU A 344 2.51 3.83 -3.07
CA LEU A 344 2.45 4.91 -2.08
C LEU A 344 3.84 5.52 -1.89
N LEU A 345 4.01 6.78 -2.29
CA LEU A 345 5.24 7.56 -2.06
C LEU A 345 5.15 8.31 -0.72
N ALA A 346 5.45 7.63 0.38
CA ALA A 346 5.40 8.17 1.74
C ALA A 346 6.67 8.94 2.15
N HIS A 347 7.36 9.55 1.20
CA HIS A 347 8.54 10.37 1.45
C HIS A 347 8.19 11.65 2.24
N CYS A 348 9.13 12.13 3.05
CA CYS A 348 8.99 13.39 3.77
C CYS A 348 8.77 14.59 2.83
N VAL A 349 8.33 15.71 3.39
CA VAL A 349 8.20 16.96 2.65
C VAL A 349 9.60 17.43 2.20
N GLY A 350 9.72 17.88 0.97
CA GLY A 350 11.01 18.29 0.39
C GLY A 350 11.80 17.20 -0.33
N ALA A 351 11.38 15.93 -0.28
CA ALA A 351 12.06 14.82 -0.97
C ALA A 351 11.88 14.83 -2.52
N GLY A 352 11.24 15.84 -3.07
CA GLY A 352 11.05 15.98 -4.52
C GLY A 352 10.05 15.00 -5.13
N LYS A 353 8.97 14.66 -4.42
CA LYS A 353 7.89 13.76 -4.92
C LYS A 353 7.32 14.19 -6.27
N THR A 354 7.20 15.49 -6.53
CA THR A 354 6.74 16.04 -7.81
C THR A 354 7.61 15.53 -8.97
N PHE A 355 8.92 15.59 -8.84
CA PHE A 355 9.85 15.11 -9.86
C PHE A 355 9.80 13.59 -10.03
N GLN A 356 9.62 12.86 -8.94
CA GLN A 356 9.44 11.40 -9.00
C GLN A 356 8.21 11.02 -9.83
N MET A 357 7.07 11.66 -9.56
CA MET A 357 5.82 11.39 -10.28
C MET A 357 5.89 11.84 -11.75
N ILE A 358 6.49 12.99 -12.04
CA ILE A 358 6.67 13.49 -13.40
C ILE A 358 7.55 12.53 -14.20
N ALA A 359 8.72 12.16 -13.65
CA ALA A 359 9.66 11.26 -14.31
C ALA A 359 9.06 9.87 -14.54
N ALA A 360 8.33 9.33 -13.55
CA ALA A 360 7.65 8.04 -13.69
C ALA A 360 6.57 8.06 -14.78
N GLY A 361 5.76 9.12 -14.87
CA GLY A 361 4.74 9.24 -15.90
C GLY A 361 5.35 9.37 -17.30
N MET A 362 6.39 10.20 -17.47
CA MET A 362 7.09 10.34 -18.73
C MET A 362 7.75 9.03 -19.18
N GLU A 363 8.38 8.32 -18.25
CA GLU A 363 9.00 7.04 -18.54
C GLU A 363 7.97 5.96 -18.86
N SER A 364 6.85 5.92 -18.13
CA SER A 364 5.72 5.02 -18.46
C SER A 364 5.18 5.28 -19.87
N ARG A 365 5.12 6.56 -20.28
CA ARG A 365 4.68 6.93 -21.64
C ARG A 365 5.73 6.53 -22.68
N ARG A 366 7.01 6.77 -22.44
CA ARG A 366 8.10 6.40 -23.33
C ARG A 366 8.14 4.89 -23.59
N LEU A 367 7.95 4.10 -22.54
CA LEU A 367 7.90 2.64 -22.59
C LEU A 367 6.58 2.08 -23.15
N GLY A 368 5.61 2.92 -23.49
CA GLY A 368 4.29 2.49 -23.97
C GLY A 368 3.37 1.90 -22.90
N LEU A 369 3.77 1.91 -21.61
CA LEU A 369 2.96 1.46 -20.48
C LEU A 369 1.78 2.38 -20.18
N ALA A 370 1.86 3.64 -20.62
CA ALA A 370 0.80 4.62 -20.54
C ALA A 370 0.81 5.49 -21.80
N GLN A 371 -0.37 5.92 -22.23
CA GLN A 371 -0.49 6.84 -23.38
C GLN A 371 -0.82 8.27 -22.93
N LYS A 372 -1.56 8.41 -21.84
CA LYS A 372 -2.04 9.69 -21.36
C LYS A 372 -2.07 9.72 -19.84
N ASN A 373 -1.14 10.46 -19.24
CA ASN A 373 -0.98 10.58 -17.80
C ASN A 373 -1.82 11.70 -17.21
N LEU A 374 -2.53 11.41 -16.11
CA LEU A 374 -3.31 12.37 -15.36
C LEU A 374 -2.71 12.59 -13.96
N TYR A 375 -2.36 13.85 -13.66
CA TYR A 375 -1.86 14.27 -12.36
C TYR A 375 -2.94 15.03 -11.59
N VAL A 376 -3.42 14.44 -10.52
CA VAL A 376 -4.44 15.06 -9.65
C VAL A 376 -3.74 15.62 -8.43
N VAL A 377 -3.76 16.95 -8.30
CA VAL A 377 -2.98 17.67 -7.30
C VAL A 377 -3.87 18.63 -6.49
N PRO A 378 -3.43 19.13 -5.32
CA PRO A 378 -4.16 20.18 -4.62
C PRO A 378 -4.39 21.40 -5.53
N ASN A 379 -5.60 21.99 -5.48
CA ASN A 379 -6.03 23.01 -6.43
C ASN A 379 -5.09 24.22 -6.56
N HIS A 380 -4.39 24.57 -5.50
CA HIS A 380 -3.45 25.71 -5.50
C HIS A 380 -2.08 25.38 -6.09
N LEU A 381 -1.80 24.11 -6.37
CA LEU A 381 -0.50 23.65 -6.89
C LEU A 381 -0.51 23.35 -8.39
N THR A 382 -1.65 23.46 -9.08
CA THR A 382 -1.76 23.07 -10.49
C THR A 382 -0.79 23.84 -11.39
N GLU A 383 -0.67 25.17 -11.24
CA GLU A 383 0.24 26.01 -12.02
C GLU A 383 1.71 25.72 -11.70
N GLN A 384 2.04 25.54 -10.40
CA GLN A 384 3.39 25.15 -9.98
C GLN A 384 3.80 23.81 -10.58
N TRP A 385 2.91 22.81 -10.57
CA TRP A 385 3.16 21.53 -11.19
C TRP A 385 3.39 21.62 -12.69
N GLY A 386 2.65 22.49 -13.38
CA GLY A 386 2.88 22.77 -14.80
C GLY A 386 4.26 23.36 -15.07
N ALA A 387 4.69 24.31 -14.24
CA ALA A 387 6.02 24.92 -14.33
C ALA A 387 7.13 23.91 -14.01
N ASP A 388 6.99 23.11 -12.95
CA ASP A 388 7.94 22.06 -12.57
C ASP A 388 8.04 20.97 -13.66
N PHE A 389 6.91 20.64 -14.30
CA PHE A 389 6.87 19.71 -15.43
C PHE A 389 7.72 20.19 -16.60
N LEU A 390 7.49 21.42 -17.06
CA LEU A 390 8.24 22.01 -18.17
C LEU A 390 9.71 22.30 -17.81
N ARG A 391 10.00 22.53 -16.54
CA ARG A 391 11.37 22.63 -16.05
C ARG A 391 12.11 21.31 -16.17
N LEU A 392 11.45 20.18 -15.88
CA LEU A 392 12.06 18.85 -15.93
C LEU A 392 12.08 18.30 -17.38
N TYR A 393 10.97 18.48 -18.11
CA TYR A 393 10.79 18.07 -19.51
C TYR A 393 10.37 19.25 -20.39
N PRO A 394 11.31 20.05 -20.91
CA PRO A 394 11.00 21.30 -21.63
C PRO A 394 10.16 21.12 -22.90
N ASN A 395 10.24 19.94 -23.52
CA ASN A 395 9.53 19.63 -24.78
C ASN A 395 8.18 18.96 -24.56
N ALA A 396 7.74 18.77 -23.29
CA ALA A 396 6.50 18.07 -23.00
C ALA A 396 5.26 18.91 -23.39
N ASN A 397 4.26 18.24 -23.95
CA ASN A 397 2.95 18.84 -24.23
C ASN A 397 2.04 18.67 -23.00
N VAL A 398 1.97 19.70 -22.16
CA VAL A 398 1.27 19.67 -20.87
C VAL A 398 -0.03 20.47 -20.94
N LEU A 399 -1.13 19.87 -20.48
CA LEU A 399 -2.41 20.55 -20.29
C LEU A 399 -2.63 20.81 -18.80
N VAL A 400 -2.58 22.07 -18.39
CA VAL A 400 -2.84 22.51 -17.01
C VAL A 400 -4.25 23.07 -16.91
N ALA A 401 -5.04 22.51 -15.97
CA ALA A 401 -6.39 22.99 -15.71
C ALA A 401 -6.39 24.27 -14.89
N THR A 402 -7.10 25.27 -15.36
CA THR A 402 -7.36 26.51 -14.62
C THR A 402 -8.70 26.48 -13.90
N LYS A 403 -8.93 27.42 -12.98
CA LYS A 403 -10.24 27.55 -12.29
C LYS A 403 -11.38 27.76 -13.29
N LYS A 404 -11.14 28.54 -14.37
CA LYS A 404 -12.13 28.86 -15.40
C LYS A 404 -12.54 27.63 -16.23
N ASP A 405 -11.64 26.68 -16.43
CA ASP A 405 -11.92 25.47 -17.20
C ASP A 405 -12.97 24.57 -16.51
N PHE A 406 -13.10 24.65 -15.18
CA PHE A 406 -14.06 23.85 -14.41
C PHE A 406 -15.33 24.59 -13.97
N GLU A 407 -15.56 25.78 -14.47
CA GLU A 407 -16.89 26.39 -14.42
C GLU A 407 -17.91 25.51 -15.17
N PRO A 408 -19.18 25.46 -14.73
CA PRO A 408 -20.18 24.56 -15.34
C PRO A 408 -20.28 24.66 -16.86
N SER A 409 -20.07 25.86 -17.42
CA SER A 409 -20.10 26.12 -18.87
C SER A 409 -18.86 25.62 -19.64
N ASN A 410 -17.71 25.54 -18.97
CA ASN A 410 -16.41 25.27 -19.59
C ASN A 410 -15.92 23.83 -19.37
N ARG A 411 -16.37 23.17 -18.29
CA ARG A 411 -15.94 21.83 -17.91
C ARG A 411 -16.08 20.80 -19.02
N LYS A 412 -17.23 20.79 -19.71
CA LYS A 412 -17.46 19.89 -20.85
C LYS A 412 -16.43 20.12 -21.96
N LYS A 413 -16.08 21.38 -22.25
CA LYS A 413 -15.06 21.73 -23.24
C LYS A 413 -13.67 21.26 -22.82
N PHE A 414 -13.32 21.43 -21.54
CA PHE A 414 -12.03 20.99 -21.02
C PHE A 414 -11.89 19.46 -21.11
N CYS A 415 -12.89 18.70 -20.67
CA CYS A 415 -12.91 17.25 -20.82
C CYS A 415 -12.85 16.81 -22.29
N SER A 416 -13.54 17.52 -23.18
CA SER A 416 -13.47 17.26 -24.63
C SER A 416 -12.08 17.54 -25.21
N ARG A 417 -11.37 18.57 -24.73
CA ARG A 417 -9.96 18.83 -25.11
C ARG A 417 -9.03 17.70 -24.67
N ILE A 418 -9.24 17.15 -23.49
CA ILE A 418 -8.47 15.96 -23.03
C ILE A 418 -8.68 14.80 -24.00
N ALA A 419 -9.92 14.54 -24.40
CA ALA A 419 -10.25 13.44 -25.30
C ALA A 419 -9.66 13.60 -26.70
N THR A 420 -9.68 14.84 -27.26
CA THR A 420 -9.28 15.13 -28.64
C THR A 420 -7.82 15.56 -28.80
N GLY A 421 -7.10 15.85 -27.71
CA GLY A 421 -5.70 16.24 -27.71
C GLY A 421 -4.78 15.07 -27.34
N ASP A 422 -3.53 15.16 -27.79
CA ASP A 422 -2.44 14.24 -27.42
C ASP A 422 -1.48 14.98 -26.48
N TYR A 423 -1.71 14.76 -25.18
CA TYR A 423 -0.94 15.39 -24.12
C TYR A 423 -0.03 14.37 -23.44
N ASP A 424 1.19 14.76 -23.11
CA ASP A 424 2.11 13.97 -22.30
C ASP A 424 1.66 13.96 -20.84
N ALA A 425 1.06 15.06 -20.41
CA ALA A 425 0.53 15.21 -19.07
C ALA A 425 -0.73 16.09 -19.03
N ILE A 426 -1.66 15.71 -18.16
CA ILE A 426 -2.84 16.49 -17.83
C ILE A 426 -2.79 16.74 -16.32
N ILE A 427 -2.77 18.00 -15.90
CA ILE A 427 -2.67 18.39 -14.49
C ILE A 427 -3.98 19.06 -14.09
N ILE A 428 -4.68 18.45 -13.11
CA ILE A 428 -5.97 18.96 -12.60
C ILE A 428 -5.98 18.99 -11.08
N GLY A 429 -6.81 19.86 -10.52
CA GLY A 429 -7.01 19.93 -9.07
C GLY A 429 -7.97 18.86 -8.55
N HIS A 430 -7.85 18.49 -7.27
CA HIS A 430 -8.70 17.48 -6.60
C HIS A 430 -10.20 17.77 -6.79
N SER A 431 -10.64 18.99 -6.47
CA SER A 431 -12.05 19.38 -6.61
C SER A 431 -12.54 19.42 -8.04
N GLN A 432 -11.62 19.48 -9.00
CA GLN A 432 -11.91 19.42 -10.43
C GLN A 432 -12.10 17.96 -10.87
N PHE A 433 -11.20 17.08 -10.41
CA PHE A 433 -11.26 15.63 -10.66
C PHE A 433 -12.56 15.02 -10.16
N GLU A 434 -12.99 15.35 -8.93
CA GLU A 434 -14.24 14.87 -8.33
C GLU A 434 -15.49 15.20 -9.16
N ARG A 435 -15.43 16.21 -10.02
CA ARG A 435 -16.54 16.62 -10.87
C ARG A 435 -16.59 15.91 -12.23
N ILE A 436 -15.62 15.07 -12.54
CA ILE A 436 -15.63 14.25 -13.77
C ILE A 436 -16.43 12.99 -13.45
N PRO A 437 -17.57 12.75 -14.11
CA PRO A 437 -18.40 11.58 -13.80
C PRO A 437 -17.77 10.30 -14.37
N LEU A 438 -17.99 9.20 -13.67
CA LEU A 438 -17.78 7.85 -14.20
C LEU A 438 -18.95 7.46 -15.07
N SER A 439 -18.73 6.55 -16.04
CA SER A 439 -19.83 6.00 -16.84
C SER A 439 -20.85 5.29 -15.95
N PRO A 440 -22.16 5.36 -16.30
CA PRO A 440 -23.22 4.67 -15.57
C PRO A 440 -22.95 3.18 -15.42
N GLU A 441 -22.42 2.54 -16.48
CA GLU A 441 -22.07 1.12 -16.51
C GLU A 441 -21.00 0.78 -15.48
N ARG A 442 -19.96 1.60 -15.38
CA ARG A 442 -18.88 1.40 -14.41
C ARG A 442 -19.34 1.64 -12.97
N GLN A 443 -20.17 2.68 -12.76
CA GLN A 443 -20.77 2.94 -11.44
C GLN A 443 -21.64 1.75 -10.99
N LYS A 444 -22.44 1.21 -11.92
CA LYS A 444 -23.28 0.03 -11.68
C LYS A 444 -22.42 -1.18 -11.31
N SER A 445 -21.43 -1.52 -12.12
CA SER A 445 -20.51 -2.64 -11.88
C SER A 445 -19.81 -2.54 -10.53
N MET A 446 -19.33 -1.33 -10.15
CA MET A 446 -18.70 -1.11 -8.84
C MET A 446 -19.67 -1.37 -7.67
N ILE A 447 -20.92 -0.88 -7.78
CA ILE A 447 -21.92 -1.08 -6.74
C ILE A 447 -22.33 -2.56 -6.66
N GLU A 448 -22.51 -3.23 -7.78
CA GLU A 448 -22.82 -4.67 -7.84
C GLU A 448 -21.72 -5.50 -7.18
N ARG A 449 -20.45 -5.19 -7.44
CA ARG A 449 -19.31 -5.84 -6.78
C ARG A 449 -19.31 -5.62 -5.27
N GLN A 450 -19.52 -4.39 -4.82
CA GLN A 450 -19.63 -4.09 -3.38
C GLN A 450 -20.78 -4.85 -2.71
N ILE A 451 -21.91 -5.00 -3.40
CA ILE A 451 -23.04 -5.80 -2.89
C ILE A 451 -22.67 -7.29 -2.80
N GLN A 452 -21.93 -7.81 -3.76
CA GLN A 452 -21.43 -9.20 -3.73
C GLN A 452 -20.46 -9.42 -2.56
N ASP A 453 -19.46 -8.54 -2.39
CA ASP A 453 -18.47 -8.61 -1.33
C ASP A 453 -19.14 -8.57 0.07
N ILE A 454 -20.07 -7.62 0.28
CA ILE A 454 -20.84 -7.53 1.53
C ILE A 454 -21.74 -8.76 1.72
N THR A 455 -22.32 -9.31 0.65
CA THR A 455 -23.15 -10.51 0.76
C THR A 455 -22.34 -11.71 1.20
N PHE A 456 -21.12 -11.85 0.66
CA PHE A 456 -20.19 -12.89 1.05
C PHE A 456 -19.76 -12.74 2.52
N ALA A 457 -19.34 -11.53 2.91
CA ALA A 457 -18.97 -11.23 4.31
C ALA A 457 -20.10 -11.47 5.32
N ILE A 458 -21.36 -11.20 4.94
CA ILE A 458 -22.53 -11.51 5.77
C ILE A 458 -22.72 -13.03 5.91
N ALA A 459 -22.53 -13.79 4.84
CA ALA A 459 -22.64 -15.25 4.88
C ALA A 459 -21.57 -15.88 5.77
N GLU A 460 -20.33 -15.41 5.67
CA GLU A 460 -19.20 -15.83 6.48
C GLU A 460 -19.42 -15.49 7.97
N ALA A 461 -19.77 -14.25 8.28
CA ALA A 461 -20.06 -13.83 9.65
C ALA A 461 -21.27 -14.55 10.29
N LYS A 462 -22.24 -15.00 9.49
CA LYS A 462 -23.38 -15.81 9.96
C LYS A 462 -23.00 -17.28 10.22
N ALA A 463 -21.97 -17.77 9.55
CA ALA A 463 -21.45 -19.12 9.73
C ALA A 463 -20.58 -19.22 11.00
N GLU A 464 -19.90 -18.12 11.37
CA GLU A 464 -19.04 -18.07 12.56
C GLU A 464 -19.78 -17.73 13.87
N ASP A 465 -20.84 -16.95 13.79
CA ASP A 465 -21.61 -16.47 14.96
C ASP A 465 -23.11 -16.52 14.63
N ASP A 466 -23.97 -16.91 15.56
CA ASP A 466 -25.42 -17.19 15.41
C ASP A 466 -26.27 -16.03 14.78
N GLY A 467 -25.65 -15.19 13.94
CA GLY A 467 -26.28 -14.18 13.09
C GLY A 467 -26.85 -12.96 13.81
N LYS A 468 -26.66 -12.87 15.15
CA LYS A 468 -27.21 -11.78 15.99
C LYS A 468 -26.20 -10.67 16.27
N SER A 469 -24.99 -10.74 15.73
CA SER A 469 -23.95 -9.74 15.93
C SER A 469 -24.38 -8.35 15.43
N PHE A 470 -24.03 -7.31 16.17
CA PHE A 470 -24.20 -5.89 15.76
C PHE A 470 -23.56 -5.64 14.38
N THR A 471 -22.45 -6.28 14.10
CA THR A 471 -21.71 -6.19 12.82
C THR A 471 -22.55 -6.70 11.65
N VAL A 472 -23.23 -7.83 11.77
CA VAL A 472 -24.06 -8.40 10.71
C VAL A 472 -25.23 -7.45 10.37
N LYS A 473 -25.90 -6.89 11.40
CA LYS A 473 -26.98 -5.91 11.18
C LYS A 473 -26.49 -4.64 10.47
N GLN A 474 -25.28 -4.18 10.77
CA GLN A 474 -24.69 -3.03 10.13
C GLN A 474 -24.34 -3.31 8.66
N MET A 475 -23.78 -4.49 8.37
CA MET A 475 -23.52 -4.94 6.99
C MET A 475 -24.82 -5.05 6.17
N GLU A 476 -25.89 -5.61 6.74
CA GLU A 476 -27.19 -5.71 6.09
C GLU A 476 -27.79 -4.33 5.79
N LYS A 477 -27.63 -3.36 6.71
CA LYS A 477 -28.04 -1.97 6.47
C LYS A 477 -27.26 -1.34 5.31
N THR A 478 -25.95 -1.54 5.28
CA THR A 478 -25.08 -1.05 4.19
C THR A 478 -25.48 -1.67 2.85
N LYS A 479 -25.73 -2.99 2.81
CA LYS A 479 -26.21 -3.69 1.61
C LYS A 479 -27.52 -3.09 1.09
N LYS A 480 -28.51 -2.84 1.94
CA LYS A 480 -29.78 -2.20 1.55
C LYS A 480 -29.56 -0.80 0.98
N THR A 481 -28.64 -0.02 1.57
CA THR A 481 -28.30 1.32 1.07
C THR A 481 -27.66 1.25 -0.33
N LEU A 482 -26.77 0.30 -0.58
CA LEU A 482 -26.15 0.11 -1.88
C LEU A 482 -27.18 -0.36 -2.93
N GLN A 483 -28.08 -1.27 -2.57
CA GLN A 483 -29.16 -1.71 -3.45
C GLN A 483 -30.09 -0.55 -3.85
N ALA A 484 -30.47 0.32 -2.89
CA ALA A 484 -31.26 1.51 -3.19
C ALA A 484 -30.51 2.49 -4.11
N LYS A 485 -29.17 2.63 -3.92
CA LYS A 485 -28.33 3.44 -4.81
C LYS A 485 -28.26 2.87 -6.22
N LEU A 486 -28.14 1.56 -6.35
CA LEU A 486 -28.15 0.85 -7.64
C LEU A 486 -29.47 1.06 -8.38
N GLN A 487 -30.59 0.95 -7.68
CA GLN A 487 -31.92 1.18 -8.26
C GLN A 487 -32.08 2.61 -8.79
N LYS A 488 -31.67 3.61 -7.98
CA LYS A 488 -31.67 5.02 -8.43
C LYS A 488 -30.82 5.25 -9.68
N LEU A 489 -29.68 4.59 -9.77
CA LEU A 489 -28.77 4.71 -10.90
C LEU A 489 -29.38 4.11 -12.19
N ASN A 490 -30.07 2.98 -12.07
CA ASN A 490 -30.83 2.38 -13.18
C ASN A 490 -31.97 3.29 -13.67
N ASP A 491 -32.62 4.04 -12.76
CA ASP A 491 -33.70 4.97 -13.11
C ASP A 491 -33.16 6.26 -13.75
N GLN A 492 -31.93 6.68 -13.43
CA GLN A 492 -31.29 7.91 -13.93
C GLN A 492 -30.51 7.71 -15.23
N SER A 493 -30.26 6.49 -15.67
CA SER A 493 -29.40 6.16 -16.84
C SER A 493 -29.84 6.77 -18.18
N ARG A 494 -30.94 7.52 -18.22
CA ARG A 494 -31.49 8.16 -19.42
C ARG A 494 -31.14 9.66 -19.56
N LYS A 495 -30.32 10.25 -18.68
CA LYS A 495 -30.17 11.73 -18.64
C LYS A 495 -28.78 12.32 -18.80
N ASP A 496 -27.68 11.56 -18.92
CA ASP A 496 -26.35 12.14 -18.86
C ASP A 496 -25.57 12.12 -20.16
N ASP A 497 -25.68 13.22 -20.88
CA ASP A 497 -24.84 13.67 -22.00
C ASP A 497 -23.54 14.34 -21.53
N VAL A 498 -22.76 13.74 -20.66
CA VAL A 498 -21.51 14.30 -20.18
C VAL A 498 -20.35 13.39 -20.59
N VAL A 499 -19.23 14.00 -21.03
CA VAL A 499 -17.98 13.26 -21.25
C VAL A 499 -17.57 12.59 -19.95
N THR A 500 -17.58 11.27 -19.93
CA THR A 500 -17.22 10.48 -18.75
C THR A 500 -15.71 10.28 -18.66
N PHE A 501 -15.22 9.85 -17.50
CA PHE A 501 -13.79 9.60 -17.27
C PHE A 501 -13.22 8.61 -18.29
N GLU A 502 -13.97 7.56 -18.63
CA GLU A 502 -13.56 6.53 -19.60
C GLU A 502 -13.37 7.10 -21.01
N GLN A 503 -14.09 8.16 -21.33
CA GLN A 503 -14.00 8.82 -22.65
C GLN A 503 -12.82 9.81 -22.76
N LEU A 504 -12.13 10.10 -21.64
CA LEU A 504 -10.94 10.96 -21.66
C LEU A 504 -9.74 10.27 -22.30
N GLY A 505 -9.72 8.93 -22.30
CA GLY A 505 -8.60 8.13 -22.79
C GLY A 505 -7.36 8.24 -21.88
N VAL A 506 -7.57 8.47 -20.60
CA VAL A 506 -6.52 8.44 -19.56
C VAL A 506 -6.35 7.00 -19.14
N ASP A 507 -5.11 6.51 -19.07
CA ASP A 507 -4.77 5.14 -18.78
C ASP A 507 -3.80 5.01 -17.59
N ARG A 508 -3.24 6.14 -17.12
CA ARG A 508 -2.42 6.17 -15.91
C ARG A 508 -2.46 7.53 -15.19
#